data_097d6bddc1869c10342a3f3d9240e20a
#
_entry.id   097d6bddc1869c10342a3f3d9240e20a
#
_cell.length_a   1.000
_cell.length_b   1.000
_cell.length_c   1.000
_cell.angle_alpha   90.00
_cell.angle_beta   90.00
_cell.angle_gamma   90.00
#
_symmetry.space_group_name_H-M   'P 1'
#
loop_
_entity.id
_entity.type
_entity.pdbx_description
1 polymer ?
#
loop_
_entity_poly.entity_id
_entity_poly.type
_entity_poly.pdbx_seq_one_letter_code
_entity_poly.pdbx_strand_id
1 'polypeptide(L)'
;MSQEKGRVTIPTDIDVIQETLDLSKRWGADAVRDCDGTDFPVELKDVGLKVYSTYYTTRKDNAWAKANPDEIQQMYVMTPFYTAAGEALRIRLMKGLYPDMLTPNSRDDIRRWWEVIDRTTGEVVPTADWTYDEEAGEVEIKSVPFHDYTVSFLAYIMWDPVHMYNAVVNEWKDVEHQITFDVRQPKTHEYTMKRLRKFIEEHPYVNVLRFTTFFHQFTLVFDELAREKYVDWYGYSASVSPYILEQFEKEAGYKFRPEFIIDQGYYNNQYRIPSKEYKDFQAFQRREVAKIAREMVDICHECGREAMMFLGDHWIGTEPFMDEFKTIGLDAVVGSVGNGATLRLISDIEGVKYTEGRLLPYFFPDTFHEGGDPVKEAKTNWVTARRAILRKPIDRIGYGGYLKLANEFPDFVDYVESVCAEFRELYDNIKGTTPYCIKKVAVLNCWGKMRAWGNHMVHHAIYFKQNYSYAGIIEALSGAPFDVKFISFEDILELSLIHISEPTRLR
;
A
#
# COMPACT_ATOMS: atom_id res chain seq x y z
N MET A 1 9.58 24.18 33.88
CA MET A 1 8.53 23.16 33.61
C MET A 1 9.21 22.00 32.90
N SER A 2 9.16 20.79 33.43
CA SER A 2 9.66 19.64 32.69
C SER A 2 8.75 19.51 31.46
N GLN A 3 9.33 19.66 30.28
CA GLN A 3 8.61 19.43 29.04
C GLN A 3 8.05 17.99 29.07
N GLU A 4 6.76 17.85 28.99
CA GLU A 4 6.14 16.52 28.86
C GLU A 4 6.74 15.83 27.64
N LYS A 5 7.19 14.60 27.82
CA LYS A 5 7.84 13.79 26.80
C LYS A 5 6.95 12.65 26.38
N GLY A 6 7.20 12.13 25.17
CA GLY A 6 6.56 10.93 24.69
C GLY A 6 5.52 11.18 23.61
N ARG A 7 5.01 10.07 23.07
CA ARG A 7 4.02 10.01 21.99
C ARG A 7 4.46 10.64 20.68
N VAL A 8 5.77 10.84 20.48
CA VAL A 8 6.35 11.43 19.27
C VAL A 8 7.47 10.55 18.74
N THR A 9 7.38 10.22 17.45
CA THR A 9 8.40 9.47 16.72
C THR A 9 9.13 10.40 15.76
N ILE A 10 10.45 10.42 15.83
CA ILE A 10 11.32 11.23 14.95
C ILE A 10 12.02 10.33 13.93
N PRO A 11 12.12 10.74 12.66
CA PRO A 11 12.95 10.03 11.68
C PRO A 11 14.45 10.32 11.92
N THR A 12 15.29 9.42 11.44
CA THR A 12 16.74 9.59 11.44
C THR A 12 17.39 8.92 10.23
N ASP A 13 18.58 9.35 9.91
CA ASP A 13 19.52 8.66 9.02
C ASP A 13 20.96 8.99 9.44
N ILE A 14 21.95 8.38 8.77
CA ILE A 14 23.36 8.50 9.13
C ILE A 14 23.94 9.93 8.99
N ASP A 15 23.30 10.77 8.20
CA ASP A 15 23.79 12.13 7.93
C ASP A 15 23.27 13.18 8.93
N VAL A 16 22.30 12.82 9.81
CA VAL A 16 21.59 13.76 10.69
C VAL A 16 21.50 13.29 12.16
N ILE A 17 22.53 12.61 12.65
CA ILE A 17 22.54 12.05 14.02
C ILE A 17 22.41 13.14 15.08
N GLN A 18 23.18 14.22 14.98
CA GLN A 18 23.17 15.31 15.96
C GLN A 18 21.84 16.06 15.95
N GLU A 19 21.33 16.36 14.78
CA GLU A 19 20.03 16.98 14.57
C GLU A 19 18.90 16.11 15.12
N THR A 20 18.98 14.80 14.91
CA THR A 20 18.03 13.85 15.50
C THR A 20 18.02 13.95 17.04
N LEU A 21 19.19 14.00 17.66
CA LEU A 21 19.30 14.12 19.12
C LEU A 21 18.74 15.44 19.64
N ASP A 22 19.06 16.54 18.96
CA ASP A 22 18.62 17.88 19.38
C ASP A 22 17.11 18.05 19.20
N LEU A 23 16.57 17.62 18.06
CA LEU A 23 15.13 17.67 17.79
C LEU A 23 14.34 16.66 18.63
N SER A 24 14.91 15.51 18.96
CA SER A 24 14.27 14.56 19.90
C SER A 24 14.01 15.21 21.27
N LYS A 25 14.97 15.96 21.77
CA LYS A 25 14.81 16.70 23.03
C LYS A 25 13.77 17.81 22.88
N ARG A 26 13.87 18.58 21.81
CA ARG A 26 13.03 19.74 21.52
C ARG A 26 11.57 19.35 21.32
N TRP A 27 11.29 18.35 20.47
CA TRP A 27 9.94 17.86 20.22
C TRP A 27 9.39 16.93 21.30
N GLY A 28 10.25 16.51 22.25
CA GLY A 28 9.89 15.57 23.30
C GLY A 28 9.66 14.16 22.77
N ALA A 29 10.42 13.72 21.75
CA ALA A 29 10.31 12.41 21.19
C ALA A 29 10.72 11.31 22.18
N ASP A 30 10.06 10.16 22.13
CA ASP A 30 10.35 8.94 22.89
C ASP A 30 10.66 7.74 21.98
N ALA A 31 10.56 7.93 20.67
CA ALA A 31 10.92 6.94 19.67
C ALA A 31 11.66 7.57 18.49
N VAL A 32 12.52 6.78 17.87
CA VAL A 32 13.27 7.10 16.66
C VAL A 32 13.10 6.00 15.64
N ARG A 33 13.03 6.35 14.38
CA ARG A 33 12.90 5.41 13.27
C ARG A 33 13.90 5.68 12.16
N ASP A 34 14.32 4.62 11.46
CA ASP A 34 14.98 4.78 10.17
C ASP A 34 14.04 5.39 9.11
N CYS A 35 14.62 6.02 8.10
CA CYS A 35 13.91 6.43 6.89
C CYS A 35 13.90 5.28 5.87
N ASP A 36 12.90 5.27 5.00
CA ASP A 36 12.82 4.28 3.93
C ASP A 36 14.03 4.45 2.99
N GLY A 37 14.79 3.37 2.81
CA GLY A 37 15.99 3.38 1.96
C GLY A 37 17.29 3.78 2.66
N THR A 38 17.27 4.17 3.93
CA THR A 38 18.46 4.48 4.74
C THR A 38 18.71 3.41 5.80
N ASP A 39 19.95 3.37 6.32
CA ASP A 39 20.30 2.51 7.43
C ASP A 39 20.15 3.27 8.76
N PHE A 40 19.80 2.53 9.83
CA PHE A 40 19.69 3.11 11.15
C PHE A 40 21.09 3.42 11.72
N PRO A 41 21.36 4.67 12.18
CA PRO A 41 22.63 5.00 12.81
C PRO A 41 22.77 4.28 14.16
N VAL A 42 23.72 3.35 14.25
CA VAL A 42 23.93 2.54 15.45
C VAL A 42 24.31 3.35 16.69
N GLU A 43 24.81 4.54 16.51
CA GLU A 43 25.11 5.51 17.58
C GLU A 43 23.88 5.91 18.39
N LEU A 44 22.70 5.83 17.79
CA LEU A 44 21.41 6.15 18.45
C LEU A 44 20.83 4.98 19.25
N LYS A 45 21.42 3.81 19.23
CA LYS A 45 20.87 2.61 19.92
C LYS A 45 20.77 2.76 21.44
N ASP A 46 21.66 3.53 22.05
CA ASP A 46 21.80 3.67 23.50
C ASP A 46 21.33 5.02 24.06
N VAL A 47 20.65 5.84 23.23
CA VAL A 47 20.21 7.19 23.65
C VAL A 47 18.90 7.22 24.44
N GLY A 48 18.33 6.07 24.74
CA GLY A 48 17.11 5.94 25.54
C GLY A 48 15.81 6.18 24.77
N LEU A 49 15.86 6.20 23.45
CA LEU A 49 14.69 6.22 22.57
C LEU A 49 14.30 4.82 22.15
N LYS A 50 13.00 4.57 21.98
CA LYS A 50 12.50 3.32 21.40
C LYS A 50 12.85 3.29 19.91
N VAL A 51 13.56 2.25 19.47
CA VAL A 51 14.04 2.14 18.08
C VAL A 51 13.04 1.37 17.23
N TYR A 52 12.57 1.99 16.16
CA TYR A 52 11.77 1.37 15.10
C TYR A 52 12.63 1.20 13.87
N SER A 53 12.70 -0.03 13.35
CA SER A 53 13.44 -0.30 12.11
C SER A 53 12.54 -0.87 11.05
N THR A 54 12.73 -0.40 9.81
CA THR A 54 11.99 -0.87 8.66
C THR A 54 12.54 -2.20 8.20
N TYR A 55 11.64 -3.19 8.06
CA TYR A 55 11.96 -4.49 7.49
C TYR A 55 11.26 -4.67 6.14
N TYR A 56 12.04 -5.00 5.12
CA TYR A 56 11.53 -5.25 3.78
C TYR A 56 11.39 -6.76 3.54
N THR A 57 10.16 -7.22 3.45
CA THR A 57 9.85 -8.65 3.31
C THR A 57 10.28 -9.23 1.97
N THR A 58 10.09 -8.48 0.89
CA THR A 58 10.17 -8.99 -0.49
C THR A 58 11.32 -8.45 -1.31
N ARG A 59 12.21 -7.66 -0.74
CA ARG A 59 13.33 -7.02 -1.44
C ARG A 59 14.55 -6.84 -0.54
N LYS A 60 15.59 -6.14 -1.03
CA LYS A 60 16.91 -5.96 -0.40
C LYS A 60 17.74 -7.27 -0.31
N ASP A 61 17.50 -8.18 -1.27
CA ASP A 61 18.36 -9.33 -1.49
C ASP A 61 18.35 -9.74 -2.97
N ASN A 62 19.03 -8.94 -3.78
CA ASN A 62 19.17 -9.21 -5.20
C ASN A 62 19.92 -10.51 -5.48
N ALA A 63 20.84 -10.91 -4.60
CA ALA A 63 21.58 -12.17 -4.76
C ALA A 63 20.64 -13.37 -4.69
N TRP A 64 19.70 -13.37 -3.74
CA TRP A 64 18.66 -14.38 -3.67
C TRP A 64 17.79 -14.40 -4.93
N ALA A 65 17.26 -13.22 -5.32
CA ALA A 65 16.38 -13.10 -6.49
C ALA A 65 17.05 -13.60 -7.77
N LYS A 66 18.31 -13.20 -8.01
CA LYS A 66 19.08 -13.63 -9.18
C LYS A 66 19.40 -15.13 -9.18
N ALA A 67 19.62 -15.71 -7.99
CA ALA A 67 19.85 -17.14 -7.84
C ALA A 67 18.56 -17.98 -7.94
N ASN A 68 17.39 -17.35 -7.81
CA ASN A 68 16.09 -18.00 -7.80
C ASN A 68 15.10 -17.26 -8.72
N PRO A 69 15.36 -17.21 -10.04
CA PRO A 69 14.58 -16.37 -10.95
C PRO A 69 13.10 -16.77 -11.08
N ASP A 70 12.75 -18.01 -10.74
CA ASP A 70 11.35 -18.47 -10.75
C ASP A 70 10.58 -18.02 -9.50
N GLU A 71 11.29 -17.56 -8.47
CA GLU A 71 10.72 -17.00 -7.24
C GLU A 71 10.52 -15.48 -7.30
N ILE A 72 10.92 -14.85 -8.40
CA ILE A 72 10.71 -13.42 -8.63
C ILE A 72 9.20 -13.15 -8.70
N GLN A 73 8.79 -12.05 -8.09
CA GLN A 73 7.39 -11.65 -8.10
C GLN A 73 6.92 -11.30 -9.50
N GLN A 74 5.68 -11.66 -9.81
CA GLN A 74 5.08 -11.46 -11.11
C GLN A 74 3.79 -10.66 -11.01
N MET A 75 3.37 -10.09 -12.11
CA MET A 75 2.09 -9.44 -12.26
C MET A 75 1.49 -9.72 -13.64
N TYR A 76 0.17 -9.56 -13.75
CA TYR A 76 -0.48 -9.50 -15.06
C TYR A 76 -0.38 -8.10 -15.64
N VAL A 77 -0.02 -8.05 -16.92
CA VAL A 77 -0.06 -6.84 -17.73
C VAL A 77 -0.78 -7.14 -19.04
N MET A 78 -1.32 -6.09 -19.65
CA MET A 78 -2.02 -6.19 -20.94
C MET A 78 -1.37 -5.26 -21.96
N THR A 79 -1.25 -5.74 -23.19
CA THR A 79 -0.82 -4.92 -24.33
C THR A 79 -1.82 -3.79 -24.60
N PRO A 80 -1.43 -2.72 -25.31
CA PRO A 80 -2.39 -1.84 -25.94
C PRO A 80 -3.35 -2.60 -26.87
N PHE A 81 -4.43 -1.98 -27.27
CA PHE A 81 -5.33 -2.49 -28.29
C PHE A 81 -4.65 -2.41 -29.67
N TYR A 82 -4.73 -3.49 -30.42
CA TYR A 82 -4.21 -3.58 -31.78
C TYR A 82 -5.31 -3.96 -32.75
N THR A 83 -5.59 -3.10 -33.73
CA THR A 83 -6.55 -3.38 -34.78
C THR A 83 -5.90 -4.22 -35.87
N ALA A 84 -6.50 -5.35 -36.22
CA ALA A 84 -6.01 -6.21 -37.27
C ALA A 84 -6.29 -5.60 -38.67
N ALA A 85 -5.26 -5.51 -39.51
CA ALA A 85 -5.41 -5.09 -40.90
C ALA A 85 -5.71 -6.26 -41.86
N GLY A 86 -5.55 -7.51 -41.39
CA GLY A 86 -5.71 -8.73 -42.20
C GLY A 86 -6.00 -9.94 -41.36
N GLU A 87 -5.80 -11.13 -41.92
CA GLU A 87 -6.04 -12.43 -41.25
C GLU A 87 -4.91 -12.86 -40.30
N ALA A 88 -3.84 -12.09 -40.20
CA ALA A 88 -2.75 -12.27 -39.24
C ALA A 88 -2.36 -10.95 -38.62
N LEU A 89 -2.12 -10.97 -37.30
CA LEU A 89 -1.74 -9.81 -36.51
C LEU A 89 -0.54 -10.17 -35.64
N ARG A 90 0.47 -9.27 -35.58
CA ARG A 90 1.59 -9.37 -34.66
C ARG A 90 1.50 -8.29 -33.58
N ILE A 91 1.63 -8.69 -32.34
CA ILE A 91 1.52 -7.82 -31.17
C ILE A 91 2.82 -7.91 -30.37
N ARG A 92 3.50 -6.78 -30.20
CA ARG A 92 4.64 -6.65 -29.29
C ARG A 92 4.17 -6.55 -27.86
N LEU A 93 4.61 -7.49 -27.01
CA LEU A 93 4.17 -7.55 -25.61
C LEU A 93 4.60 -6.31 -24.82
N MET A 94 5.84 -5.89 -24.94
CA MET A 94 6.42 -4.82 -24.11
C MET A 94 6.22 -3.41 -24.67
N LYS A 95 5.48 -3.25 -25.80
CA LYS A 95 5.20 -1.91 -26.34
C LYS A 95 4.39 -1.07 -25.37
N GLY A 96 4.86 0.14 -25.08
CA GLY A 96 4.21 1.06 -24.15
C GLY A 96 4.46 0.72 -22.69
N LEU A 97 5.43 -0.13 -22.40
CA LEU A 97 5.87 -0.46 -21.04
C LEU A 97 7.36 -0.11 -20.86
N TYR A 98 7.74 0.25 -19.64
CA TYR A 98 9.14 0.53 -19.32
C TYR A 98 9.97 -0.76 -19.41
N PRO A 99 11.04 -0.80 -20.25
CA PRO A 99 11.68 -2.06 -20.60
C PRO A 99 12.39 -2.76 -19.44
N ASP A 100 13.00 -1.99 -18.52
CA ASP A 100 13.83 -2.56 -17.44
C ASP A 100 12.99 -2.99 -16.21
N MET A 101 11.71 -2.66 -16.21
CA MET A 101 10.84 -2.97 -15.07
C MET A 101 10.27 -4.37 -15.13
N LEU A 102 9.92 -4.84 -16.32
CA LEU A 102 9.17 -6.07 -16.52
C LEU A 102 9.83 -6.96 -17.56
N THR A 103 9.74 -8.27 -17.35
CA THR A 103 10.15 -9.28 -18.35
C THR A 103 9.01 -10.29 -18.50
N PRO A 104 8.50 -10.54 -19.72
CA PRO A 104 7.47 -11.57 -19.94
C PRO A 104 7.89 -12.92 -19.38
N ASN A 105 6.99 -13.61 -18.72
CA ASN A 105 7.23 -14.95 -18.21
C ASN A 105 6.92 -15.98 -19.30
N SER A 106 7.94 -16.42 -20.03
CA SER A 106 7.89 -17.51 -20.99
C SER A 106 8.35 -18.86 -20.44
N ARG A 107 8.76 -18.92 -19.15
CA ARG A 107 9.24 -20.14 -18.50
C ARG A 107 8.12 -21.08 -18.09
N ASP A 108 6.99 -20.50 -17.68
CA ASP A 108 5.79 -21.25 -17.36
C ASP A 108 4.93 -21.51 -18.61
N ASP A 109 3.91 -22.35 -18.47
CA ASP A 109 3.00 -22.67 -19.58
C ASP A 109 2.20 -21.44 -20.01
N ILE A 110 2.70 -20.74 -21.03
CA ILE A 110 2.05 -19.56 -21.59
C ILE A 110 0.63 -19.83 -22.13
N ARG A 111 0.36 -21.07 -22.56
CA ARG A 111 -0.99 -21.47 -23.04
C ARG A 111 -2.00 -21.53 -21.92
N ARG A 112 -1.54 -21.71 -20.72
CA ARG A 112 -2.36 -21.73 -19.51
C ARG A 112 -2.51 -20.35 -18.87
N TRP A 113 -1.43 -19.58 -18.86
CA TRP A 113 -1.36 -18.37 -18.05
C TRP A 113 -1.51 -17.07 -18.82
N TRP A 114 -1.40 -17.10 -20.16
CA TRP A 114 -1.67 -15.94 -20.98
C TRP A 114 -3.01 -16.06 -21.67
N GLU A 115 -3.62 -14.93 -22.00
CA GLU A 115 -4.91 -14.88 -22.67
C GLU A 115 -4.89 -13.85 -23.79
N VAL A 116 -5.25 -14.29 -24.98
CA VAL A 116 -5.48 -13.43 -26.13
C VAL A 116 -6.97 -13.22 -26.29
N ILE A 117 -7.41 -11.98 -26.36
CA ILE A 117 -8.84 -11.64 -26.49
C ILE A 117 -9.07 -10.80 -27.73
N ASP A 118 -10.06 -11.21 -28.51
CA ASP A 118 -10.71 -10.37 -29.51
C ASP A 118 -11.64 -9.40 -28.77
N ARG A 119 -11.22 -8.16 -28.66
CA ARG A 119 -11.97 -7.12 -27.91
C ARG A 119 -13.19 -6.61 -28.64
N THR A 120 -13.32 -6.88 -29.94
CA THR A 120 -14.50 -6.55 -30.72
C THR A 120 -15.67 -7.49 -30.40
N THR A 121 -15.38 -8.78 -30.23
CA THR A 121 -16.39 -9.79 -29.87
C THR A 121 -16.45 -10.08 -28.37
N GLY A 122 -15.37 -9.85 -27.64
CA GLY A 122 -15.18 -10.25 -26.24
C GLY A 122 -14.77 -11.72 -26.09
N GLU A 123 -14.49 -12.42 -27.16
CA GLU A 123 -14.15 -13.84 -27.15
C GLU A 123 -12.65 -14.07 -26.94
N VAL A 124 -12.32 -15.14 -26.21
CA VAL A 124 -10.94 -15.61 -26.06
C VAL A 124 -10.52 -16.32 -27.35
N VAL A 125 -9.39 -15.88 -27.90
CA VAL A 125 -8.78 -16.53 -29.07
C VAL A 125 -8.26 -17.92 -28.64
N PRO A 126 -8.66 -18.99 -29.33
CA PRO A 126 -8.18 -20.33 -29.00
C PRO A 126 -6.65 -20.41 -29.00
N THR A 127 -6.08 -21.16 -28.07
CA THR A 127 -4.62 -21.31 -27.93
C THR A 127 -3.92 -21.89 -29.16
N ALA A 128 -4.66 -22.59 -30.05
CA ALA A 128 -4.16 -23.07 -31.33
C ALA A 128 -4.02 -21.99 -32.40
N ASP A 129 -4.64 -20.82 -32.21
CA ASP A 129 -4.72 -19.74 -33.17
C ASP A 129 -3.79 -18.58 -32.88
N TRP A 130 -2.87 -18.74 -31.94
CA TRP A 130 -1.79 -17.80 -31.69
C TRP A 130 -0.47 -18.50 -31.30
N THR A 131 0.64 -17.82 -31.54
CA THR A 131 1.99 -18.29 -31.18
C THR A 131 2.78 -17.14 -30.58
N TYR A 132 3.77 -17.47 -29.75
CA TYR A 132 4.70 -16.50 -29.18
C TYR A 132 6.11 -16.73 -29.74
N ASP A 133 6.67 -15.68 -30.27
CA ASP A 133 8.09 -15.61 -30.67
C ASP A 133 8.85 -14.90 -29.57
N GLU A 134 9.61 -15.64 -28.78
CA GLU A 134 10.36 -15.12 -27.64
C GLU A 134 11.49 -14.18 -28.07
N GLU A 135 12.15 -14.46 -29.19
CA GLU A 135 13.26 -13.65 -29.69
C GLU A 135 12.77 -12.28 -30.19
N ALA A 136 11.63 -12.27 -30.86
CA ALA A 136 10.99 -11.04 -31.31
C ALA A 136 10.20 -10.33 -30.19
N GLY A 137 9.83 -11.04 -29.10
CA GLY A 137 8.91 -10.56 -28.06
C GLY A 137 7.50 -10.29 -28.59
N GLU A 138 7.05 -11.06 -29.58
CA GLU A 138 5.80 -10.84 -30.30
C GLU A 138 4.87 -12.06 -30.21
N VAL A 139 3.57 -11.78 -30.11
CA VAL A 139 2.51 -12.78 -30.28
C VAL A 139 1.93 -12.61 -31.68
N GLU A 140 1.93 -13.69 -32.46
CA GLU A 140 1.25 -13.76 -33.74
C GLU A 140 -0.11 -14.44 -33.59
N ILE A 141 -1.16 -13.83 -34.10
CA ILE A 141 -2.56 -14.21 -33.92
C ILE A 141 -3.19 -14.40 -35.30
N LYS A 142 -3.96 -15.47 -35.51
CA LYS A 142 -4.95 -15.55 -36.56
C LYS A 142 -6.07 -14.57 -36.25
N SER A 143 -6.19 -13.53 -37.04
CA SER A 143 -7.08 -12.41 -36.75
C SER A 143 -8.18 -12.25 -37.81
N VAL A 144 -9.24 -11.57 -37.38
CA VAL A 144 -10.30 -11.10 -38.27
C VAL A 144 -10.01 -9.64 -38.60
N PRO A 145 -10.01 -9.24 -39.91
CA PRO A 145 -9.75 -7.84 -40.28
C PRO A 145 -10.68 -6.88 -39.53
N PHE A 146 -10.11 -5.75 -39.10
CA PHE A 146 -10.78 -4.66 -38.35
C PHE A 146 -11.27 -5.01 -36.96
N HIS A 147 -10.93 -6.21 -36.42
CA HIS A 147 -11.12 -6.50 -35.01
C HIS A 147 -9.94 -5.99 -34.19
N ASP A 148 -10.23 -5.64 -32.94
CA ASP A 148 -9.23 -5.22 -31.97
C ASP A 148 -8.82 -6.40 -31.07
N TYR A 149 -7.52 -6.55 -30.83
CA TYR A 149 -6.96 -7.62 -30.01
C TYR A 149 -6.07 -7.10 -28.92
N THR A 150 -6.04 -7.83 -27.79
CA THR A 150 -5.08 -7.63 -26.72
C THR A 150 -4.49 -8.96 -26.27
N VAL A 151 -3.29 -8.90 -25.69
CA VAL A 151 -2.66 -10.03 -25.00
C VAL A 151 -2.50 -9.64 -23.54
N SER A 152 -3.07 -10.47 -22.65
CA SER A 152 -2.83 -10.41 -21.21
C SER A 152 -1.81 -11.48 -20.86
N PHE A 153 -0.70 -11.10 -20.22
CA PHE A 153 0.40 -12.00 -19.97
C PHE A 153 1.03 -11.78 -18.59
N LEU A 154 1.65 -12.83 -18.04
CA LEU A 154 2.47 -12.74 -16.84
C LEU A 154 3.82 -12.10 -17.17
N ALA A 155 4.29 -11.25 -16.29
CA ALA A 155 5.62 -10.68 -16.37
C ALA A 155 6.29 -10.69 -14.99
N TYR A 156 7.57 -11.03 -14.97
CA TYR A 156 8.43 -10.88 -13.78
C TYR A 156 8.70 -9.40 -13.53
N ILE A 157 8.67 -8.99 -12.26
CA ILE A 157 8.99 -7.63 -11.82
C ILE A 157 10.49 -7.55 -11.53
N MET A 158 11.24 -7.04 -12.49
CA MET A 158 12.71 -6.96 -12.45
C MET A 158 13.21 -5.71 -11.73
N TRP A 159 12.35 -4.73 -11.54
CA TRP A 159 12.63 -3.55 -10.74
C TRP A 159 11.46 -3.29 -9.80
N ASP A 160 11.73 -3.37 -8.49
CA ASP A 160 10.71 -3.09 -7.47
C ASP A 160 10.04 -1.75 -7.74
N PRO A 161 8.71 -1.68 -7.85
CA PRO A 161 8.00 -0.46 -8.22
C PRO A 161 8.23 0.69 -7.26
N VAL A 162 8.36 0.42 -5.96
CA VAL A 162 8.62 1.45 -4.93
C VAL A 162 10.03 1.99 -5.07
N HIS A 163 11.00 1.10 -5.28
CA HIS A 163 12.38 1.50 -5.51
C HIS A 163 12.52 2.29 -6.80
N MET A 164 11.86 1.85 -7.88
CA MET A 164 11.83 2.58 -9.14
C MET A 164 11.21 3.97 -8.97
N TYR A 165 10.06 4.08 -8.33
CA TYR A 165 9.41 5.36 -8.06
C TYR A 165 10.36 6.31 -7.30
N ASN A 166 10.95 5.84 -6.21
CA ASN A 166 11.89 6.63 -5.42
C ASN A 166 13.14 7.03 -6.22
N ALA A 167 13.68 6.11 -7.03
CA ALA A 167 14.84 6.40 -7.86
C ALA A 167 14.55 7.47 -8.92
N VAL A 168 13.38 7.41 -9.56
CA VAL A 168 12.95 8.38 -10.56
C VAL A 168 12.66 9.74 -9.93
N VAL A 169 11.90 9.78 -8.84
CA VAL A 169 11.49 11.04 -8.17
C VAL A 169 12.67 11.76 -7.52
N ASN A 170 13.62 11.02 -6.94
CA ASN A 170 14.79 11.60 -6.30
C ASN A 170 16.01 11.69 -7.23
N GLU A 171 15.83 11.39 -8.53
CA GLU A 171 16.91 11.40 -9.54
C GLU A 171 18.15 10.57 -9.14
N TRP A 172 17.92 9.44 -8.47
CA TRP A 172 19.01 8.55 -8.09
C TRP A 172 19.65 7.93 -9.33
N LYS A 173 20.95 8.14 -9.47
CA LYS A 173 21.75 7.59 -10.56
C LYS A 173 22.62 6.45 -10.01
N ASP A 174 22.89 5.50 -10.87
CA ASP A 174 23.84 4.40 -10.59
C ASP A 174 23.48 3.53 -9.36
N VAL A 175 22.19 3.42 -9.01
CA VAL A 175 21.71 2.49 -7.99
C VAL A 175 21.33 1.16 -8.62
N GLU A 176 21.70 0.05 -7.96
CA GLU A 176 21.26 -1.28 -8.39
C GLU A 176 19.75 -1.42 -8.25
N HIS A 177 19.07 -1.84 -9.32
CA HIS A 177 17.62 -2.10 -9.30
C HIS A 177 17.30 -3.19 -8.30
N GLN A 178 16.41 -2.92 -7.35
CA GLN A 178 15.95 -3.92 -6.40
C GLN A 178 14.94 -4.85 -7.06
N ILE A 179 15.23 -6.14 -7.00
CA ILE A 179 14.35 -7.19 -7.54
C ILE A 179 13.49 -7.73 -6.41
N THR A 180 12.19 -7.88 -6.68
CA THR A 180 11.24 -8.44 -5.71
C THR A 180 11.10 -9.94 -5.86
N PHE A 181 10.86 -10.64 -4.74
CA PHE A 181 10.56 -12.07 -4.70
C PHE A 181 9.23 -12.33 -4.00
N ASP A 182 8.56 -13.42 -4.40
CA ASP A 182 7.20 -13.73 -3.94
C ASP A 182 7.23 -14.64 -2.72
N VAL A 183 7.03 -14.06 -1.54
CA VAL A 183 7.01 -14.76 -0.25
C VAL A 183 5.89 -15.81 -0.13
N ARG A 184 4.91 -15.82 -1.03
CA ARG A 184 3.85 -16.83 -1.06
C ARG A 184 4.32 -18.16 -1.63
N GLN A 185 5.42 -18.19 -2.39
CA GLN A 185 6.01 -19.42 -2.90
C GLN A 185 6.77 -20.17 -1.78
N PRO A 186 6.65 -21.50 -1.66
CA PRO A 186 7.17 -22.25 -0.50
C PRO A 186 8.64 -22.04 -0.22
N LYS A 187 9.49 -21.99 -1.26
CA LYS A 187 10.92 -21.80 -1.12
C LYS A 187 11.28 -20.41 -0.60
N THR A 188 10.65 -19.38 -1.17
CA THR A 188 10.84 -17.99 -0.74
C THR A 188 10.25 -17.76 0.63
N HIS A 189 9.12 -18.39 0.96
CA HIS A 189 8.53 -18.35 2.29
C HIS A 189 9.52 -18.82 3.35
N GLU A 190 10.06 -20.04 3.21
CA GLU A 190 11.07 -20.57 4.16
C GLU A 190 12.28 -19.66 4.30
N TYR A 191 12.79 -19.18 3.16
CA TYR A 191 13.91 -18.23 3.14
C TYR A 191 13.58 -16.94 3.89
N THR A 192 12.43 -16.34 3.63
CA THR A 192 12.01 -15.06 4.23
C THR A 192 11.87 -15.19 5.75
N MET A 193 11.29 -16.28 6.26
CA MET A 193 11.17 -16.52 7.69
C MET A 193 12.51 -16.67 8.39
N LYS A 194 13.46 -17.39 7.77
CA LYS A 194 14.84 -17.48 8.26
C LYS A 194 15.56 -16.12 8.24
N ARG A 195 15.39 -15.36 7.16
CA ARG A 195 15.99 -14.03 7.01
C ARG A 195 15.45 -13.04 8.07
N LEU A 196 14.15 -13.11 8.40
CA LEU A 196 13.58 -12.28 9.44
C LEU A 196 14.19 -12.59 10.82
N ARG A 197 14.30 -13.86 11.19
CA ARG A 197 14.95 -14.25 12.46
C ARG A 197 16.40 -13.75 12.52
N LYS A 198 17.15 -13.96 11.46
CA LYS A 198 18.53 -13.49 11.36
C LYS A 198 18.64 -11.98 11.49
N PHE A 199 17.75 -11.22 10.83
CA PHE A 199 17.72 -9.76 10.96
C PHE A 199 17.52 -9.32 12.42
N ILE A 200 16.58 -9.96 13.14
CA ILE A 200 16.31 -9.62 14.55
C ILE A 200 17.52 -9.94 15.44
N GLU A 201 18.18 -11.05 15.21
CA GLU A 201 19.39 -11.46 15.95
C GLU A 201 20.57 -10.48 15.71
N GLU A 202 20.74 -10.01 14.48
CA GLU A 202 21.79 -9.07 14.10
C GLU A 202 21.52 -7.63 14.56
N HIS A 203 20.24 -7.30 14.88
CA HIS A 203 19.83 -5.96 15.30
C HIS A 203 19.16 -5.95 16.69
N PRO A 204 19.89 -6.35 17.75
CA PRO A 204 19.31 -6.53 19.09
C PRO A 204 18.78 -5.23 19.71
N TYR A 205 19.18 -4.08 19.22
CA TYR A 205 18.74 -2.76 19.67
C TYR A 205 17.36 -2.34 19.10
N VAL A 206 16.86 -3.02 18.06
CA VAL A 206 15.55 -2.73 17.48
C VAL A 206 14.46 -3.20 18.42
N ASN A 207 13.55 -2.32 18.81
CA ASN A 207 12.40 -2.63 19.67
C ASN A 207 11.16 -3.00 18.87
N VAL A 208 10.96 -2.35 17.72
CA VAL A 208 9.80 -2.51 16.86
C VAL A 208 10.24 -2.76 15.42
N LEU A 209 9.82 -3.88 14.86
CA LEU A 209 9.95 -4.11 13.43
C LEU A 209 8.76 -3.48 12.71
N ARG A 210 9.08 -2.58 11.82
CA ARG A 210 8.09 -1.90 11.01
C ARG A 210 8.05 -2.52 9.60
N PHE A 211 7.03 -3.28 9.35
CA PHE A 211 6.77 -3.79 8.00
C PHE A 211 6.18 -2.67 7.15
N THR A 212 6.83 -2.35 6.06
CA THR A 212 6.28 -1.39 5.11
C THR A 212 5.09 -2.03 4.39
N THR A 213 5.23 -3.30 4.04
CA THR A 213 4.16 -4.20 3.64
C THR A 213 4.59 -5.63 3.94
N PHE A 214 3.66 -6.57 3.87
CA PHE A 214 4.01 -7.98 3.97
C PHE A 214 4.38 -8.60 2.62
N PHE A 215 4.01 -7.96 1.51
CA PHE A 215 4.37 -8.36 0.15
C PHE A 215 4.87 -7.17 -0.64
N HIS A 216 4.09 -6.67 -1.60
CA HIS A 216 4.35 -5.40 -2.26
C HIS A 216 3.69 -4.25 -1.55
N GLN A 217 4.36 -3.14 -1.52
CA GLN A 217 3.74 -1.89 -1.08
C GLN A 217 2.63 -1.48 -2.03
N PHE A 218 2.95 -1.48 -3.31
CA PHE A 218 2.04 -1.17 -4.38
C PHE A 218 2.62 -1.71 -5.68
N THR A 219 1.77 -1.86 -6.68
CA THR A 219 2.17 -2.21 -8.03
C THR A 219 2.07 -0.96 -8.90
N LEU A 220 3.18 -0.55 -9.47
CA LEU A 220 3.26 0.53 -10.45
C LEU A 220 3.62 -0.06 -11.79
N VAL A 221 2.99 0.44 -12.85
CA VAL A 221 3.38 0.15 -14.22
C VAL A 221 3.71 1.48 -14.89
N PHE A 222 4.91 1.59 -15.41
CA PHE A 222 5.41 2.78 -16.09
C PHE A 222 5.39 2.58 -17.60
N ASP A 223 5.16 3.67 -18.31
CA ASP A 223 5.30 3.70 -19.77
C ASP A 223 6.77 3.86 -20.21
N GLU A 224 7.02 3.84 -21.51
CA GLU A 224 8.35 3.97 -22.11
C GLU A 224 9.11 5.25 -21.69
N LEU A 225 8.41 6.24 -21.20
CA LEU A 225 8.95 7.52 -20.72
C LEU A 225 9.04 7.60 -19.20
N ALA A 226 8.97 6.49 -18.51
CA ALA A 226 8.92 6.40 -17.05
C ALA A 226 7.77 7.20 -16.41
N ARG A 227 6.62 7.34 -17.10
CA ARG A 227 5.40 7.93 -16.54
C ARG A 227 4.48 6.84 -16.03
N GLU A 228 3.78 7.12 -14.94
CA GLU A 228 2.81 6.18 -14.39
C GLU A 228 1.69 5.88 -15.38
N LYS A 229 1.49 4.59 -15.64
CA LYS A 229 0.44 4.06 -16.50
C LYS A 229 -0.66 3.39 -15.70
N TYR A 230 -0.29 2.73 -14.62
CA TYR A 230 -1.17 2.00 -13.75
C TYR A 230 -0.60 1.95 -12.34
N VAL A 231 -1.46 2.12 -11.34
CA VAL A 231 -1.10 2.05 -9.91
C VAL A 231 -2.08 1.14 -9.19
N ASP A 232 -1.55 0.17 -8.46
CA ASP A 232 -2.30 -0.60 -7.48
C ASP A 232 -1.63 -0.48 -6.11
N TRP A 233 -2.16 0.37 -5.27
CA TRP A 233 -1.61 0.66 -3.96
C TRP A 233 -1.74 -0.48 -2.96
N TYR A 234 -2.58 -1.48 -3.24
CA TYR A 234 -2.68 -2.67 -2.39
C TYR A 234 -1.59 -3.71 -2.68
N GLY A 235 -0.91 -3.58 -3.80
CA GLY A 235 0.27 -4.36 -4.13
C GLY A 235 0.02 -5.82 -4.49
N TYR A 236 -1.19 -6.32 -4.39
CA TYR A 236 -1.48 -7.72 -4.66
C TYR A 236 -2.71 -7.96 -5.56
N SER A 237 -3.40 -6.93 -6.00
CA SER A 237 -4.53 -7.11 -6.91
C SER A 237 -4.10 -7.59 -8.29
N ALA A 238 -2.90 -7.20 -8.71
CA ALA A 238 -2.30 -7.64 -9.97
C ALA A 238 -1.06 -8.52 -9.77
N SER A 239 -0.53 -8.60 -8.54
CA SER A 239 0.64 -9.42 -8.22
C SER A 239 0.24 -10.88 -8.05
N VAL A 240 0.81 -11.74 -8.85
CA VAL A 240 0.46 -13.17 -8.95
C VAL A 240 1.71 -14.02 -9.20
N SER A 241 1.54 -15.33 -9.15
CA SER A 241 2.47 -16.32 -9.69
C SER A 241 1.68 -17.56 -10.08
N PRO A 242 2.16 -18.42 -10.98
CA PRO A 242 1.50 -19.69 -11.28
C PRO A 242 1.16 -20.50 -10.03
N TYR A 243 2.06 -20.55 -9.05
CA TYR A 243 1.81 -21.22 -7.79
C TYR A 243 0.58 -20.68 -7.05
N ILE A 244 0.51 -19.37 -6.84
CA ILE A 244 -0.60 -18.77 -6.08
C ILE A 244 -1.93 -18.88 -6.85
N LEU A 245 -1.89 -18.79 -8.17
CA LEU A 245 -3.07 -18.98 -9.02
C LEU A 245 -3.58 -20.41 -8.94
N GLU A 246 -2.70 -21.41 -8.88
CA GLU A 246 -3.10 -22.81 -8.67
C GLU A 246 -3.71 -23.05 -7.29
N GLN A 247 -3.22 -22.38 -6.24
CA GLN A 247 -3.84 -22.47 -4.93
C GLN A 247 -5.24 -21.84 -4.95
N PHE A 248 -5.38 -20.69 -5.61
CA PHE A 248 -6.70 -20.08 -5.80
C PHE A 248 -7.67 -20.99 -6.54
N GLU A 249 -7.25 -21.59 -7.67
CA GLU A 249 -8.10 -22.51 -8.43
C GLU A 249 -8.57 -23.71 -7.60
N LYS A 250 -7.70 -24.27 -6.75
CA LYS A 250 -8.05 -25.37 -5.84
C LYS A 250 -9.09 -24.96 -4.81
N GLU A 251 -8.99 -23.74 -4.27
CA GLU A 251 -9.93 -23.25 -3.28
C GLU A 251 -11.25 -22.78 -3.91
N ALA A 252 -11.18 -22.04 -5.01
CA ALA A 252 -12.34 -21.47 -5.67
C ALA A 252 -13.17 -22.51 -6.43
N GLY A 253 -12.55 -23.62 -6.86
CA GLY A 253 -13.19 -24.68 -7.63
C GLY A 253 -13.43 -24.36 -9.11
N TYR A 254 -12.79 -23.30 -9.61
CA TYR A 254 -12.84 -22.92 -11.04
C TYR A 254 -11.48 -22.36 -11.49
N LYS A 255 -11.29 -22.30 -12.82
CA LYS A 255 -10.07 -21.82 -13.43
C LYS A 255 -9.92 -20.31 -13.34
N PHE A 256 -8.71 -19.86 -13.01
CA PHE A 256 -8.35 -18.46 -13.06
C PHE A 256 -8.21 -17.98 -14.50
N ARG A 257 -8.62 -16.74 -14.74
CA ARG A 257 -8.42 -16.05 -16.01
C ARG A 257 -7.73 -14.71 -15.78
N PRO A 258 -6.73 -14.35 -16.62
CA PRO A 258 -6.10 -13.02 -16.56
C PRO A 258 -7.09 -11.87 -16.55
N GLU A 259 -8.21 -12.04 -17.27
CA GLU A 259 -9.26 -11.03 -17.39
C GLU A 259 -9.93 -10.67 -16.06
N PHE A 260 -9.88 -11.53 -15.04
CA PHE A 260 -10.39 -11.21 -13.70
C PHE A 260 -9.62 -10.03 -13.06
N ILE A 261 -8.32 -9.92 -13.36
CA ILE A 261 -7.48 -8.78 -12.91
C ILE A 261 -7.50 -7.66 -13.94
N ILE A 262 -7.31 -8.00 -15.21
CA ILE A 262 -7.13 -7.05 -16.30
C ILE A 262 -8.39 -6.22 -16.55
N ASP A 263 -9.59 -6.85 -16.46
CA ASP A 263 -10.87 -6.15 -16.62
C ASP A 263 -10.89 -5.21 -17.83
N GLN A 264 -10.62 -5.73 -19.02
CA GLN A 264 -10.58 -4.98 -20.28
C GLN A 264 -9.54 -3.84 -20.33
N GLY A 265 -8.54 -3.89 -19.45
CA GLY A 265 -7.54 -2.83 -19.28
C GLY A 265 -7.92 -1.77 -18.25
N TYR A 266 -9.06 -1.92 -17.56
CA TYR A 266 -9.46 -1.04 -16.45
C TYR A 266 -8.86 -1.44 -15.11
N TYR A 267 -8.31 -2.65 -14.99
CA TYR A 267 -7.70 -3.17 -13.76
C TYR A 267 -8.59 -3.00 -12.51
N ASN A 268 -9.90 -3.23 -12.69
CA ASN A 268 -10.88 -3.05 -11.61
C ASN A 268 -10.81 -1.68 -10.91
N ASN A 269 -10.64 -0.61 -11.67
CA ASN A 269 -10.55 0.74 -11.15
C ASN A 269 -11.89 1.21 -10.49
N GLN A 270 -11.88 2.40 -9.90
CA GLN A 270 -13.00 2.94 -9.13
C GLN A 270 -14.32 3.09 -9.89
N TYR A 271 -14.28 3.10 -11.20
CA TYR A 271 -15.48 3.21 -12.05
C TYR A 271 -16.07 1.87 -12.44
N ARG A 272 -15.42 0.79 -12.02
CA ARG A 272 -15.83 -0.58 -12.34
C ARG A 272 -16.49 -1.24 -11.14
N ILE A 273 -17.58 -1.97 -11.42
CA ILE A 273 -18.16 -2.88 -10.44
C ILE A 273 -17.33 -4.17 -10.51
N PRO A 274 -16.68 -4.58 -9.41
CA PRO A 274 -15.83 -5.78 -9.44
C PRO A 274 -16.66 -7.03 -9.73
N SER A 275 -16.12 -7.92 -10.56
CA SER A 275 -16.73 -9.23 -10.81
C SER A 275 -16.71 -10.09 -9.54
N LYS A 276 -17.54 -11.14 -9.52
CA LYS A 276 -17.51 -12.13 -8.43
C LYS A 276 -16.14 -12.79 -8.34
N GLU A 277 -15.57 -13.17 -9.47
CA GLU A 277 -14.28 -13.85 -9.56
C GLU A 277 -13.14 -12.98 -9.01
N TYR A 278 -13.14 -11.67 -9.32
CA TYR A 278 -12.17 -10.73 -8.74
C TYR A 278 -12.36 -10.57 -7.23
N LYS A 279 -13.60 -10.49 -6.74
CA LYS A 279 -13.89 -10.44 -5.30
C LYS A 279 -13.41 -11.72 -4.60
N ASP A 280 -13.65 -12.90 -5.18
CA ASP A 280 -13.19 -14.19 -4.66
C ASP A 280 -11.65 -14.23 -4.59
N PHE A 281 -10.98 -13.79 -5.66
CA PHE A 281 -9.52 -13.71 -5.71
C PHE A 281 -8.96 -12.75 -4.65
N GLN A 282 -9.56 -11.58 -4.49
CA GLN A 282 -9.16 -10.63 -3.46
C GLN A 282 -9.37 -11.18 -2.03
N ALA A 283 -10.45 -11.91 -1.81
CA ALA A 283 -10.71 -12.56 -0.53
C ALA A 283 -9.68 -13.67 -0.23
N PHE A 284 -9.34 -14.47 -1.22
CA PHE A 284 -8.27 -15.46 -1.14
C PHE A 284 -6.92 -14.79 -0.81
N GLN A 285 -6.53 -13.75 -1.56
CA GLN A 285 -5.30 -13.01 -1.33
C GLN A 285 -5.21 -12.46 0.10
N ARG A 286 -6.28 -11.88 0.63
CA ARG A 286 -6.30 -11.37 2.00
C ARG A 286 -6.01 -12.46 3.03
N ARG A 287 -6.61 -13.65 2.86
CA ARG A 287 -6.37 -14.78 3.78
C ARG A 287 -4.92 -15.24 3.74
N GLU A 288 -4.35 -15.38 2.53
CA GLU A 288 -2.95 -15.78 2.37
C GLU A 288 -1.98 -14.73 2.95
N VAL A 289 -2.23 -13.44 2.69
CA VAL A 289 -1.45 -12.36 3.29
C VAL A 289 -1.54 -12.41 4.81
N ALA A 290 -2.74 -12.52 5.37
CA ALA A 290 -2.93 -12.54 6.83
C ALA A 290 -2.24 -13.74 7.49
N LYS A 291 -2.27 -14.91 6.85
CA LYS A 291 -1.60 -16.13 7.34
C LYS A 291 -0.08 -15.94 7.44
N ILE A 292 0.55 -15.46 6.36
CA ILE A 292 2.00 -15.25 6.33
C ILE A 292 2.41 -14.09 7.23
N ALA A 293 1.62 -13.01 7.24
CA ALA A 293 1.85 -11.88 8.12
C ALA A 293 1.77 -12.30 9.60
N ARG A 294 0.83 -13.16 9.96
CA ARG A 294 0.73 -13.72 11.31
C ARG A 294 2.00 -14.47 11.71
N GLU A 295 2.52 -15.34 10.84
CA GLU A 295 3.75 -16.07 11.11
C GLU A 295 4.95 -15.12 11.33
N MET A 296 5.06 -14.05 10.54
CA MET A 296 6.11 -13.05 10.70
C MET A 296 5.97 -12.30 12.04
N VAL A 297 4.74 -11.94 12.43
CA VAL A 297 4.48 -11.28 13.70
C VAL A 297 4.79 -12.21 14.88
N ASP A 298 4.43 -13.49 14.79
CA ASP A 298 4.76 -14.48 15.81
C ASP A 298 6.28 -14.61 15.98
N ILE A 299 7.06 -14.59 14.89
CA ILE A 299 8.53 -14.55 14.96
C ILE A 299 9.04 -13.31 15.70
N CYS A 300 8.46 -12.14 15.44
CA CYS A 300 8.82 -10.92 16.18
C CYS A 300 8.58 -11.09 17.68
N HIS A 301 7.41 -11.60 18.05
CA HIS A 301 7.03 -11.81 19.46
C HIS A 301 7.89 -12.86 20.15
N GLU A 302 8.19 -13.98 19.49
CA GLU A 302 9.11 -15.01 20.00
C GLU A 302 10.51 -14.43 20.28
N CYS A 303 10.95 -13.48 19.49
CA CYS A 303 12.21 -12.77 19.68
C CYS A 303 12.10 -11.54 20.62
N GLY A 304 10.96 -11.32 21.26
CA GLY A 304 10.73 -10.22 22.20
C GLY A 304 10.66 -8.84 21.52
N ARG A 305 10.20 -8.76 20.26
CA ARG A 305 10.02 -7.52 19.51
C ARG A 305 8.56 -7.24 19.25
N GLU A 306 8.21 -5.96 19.14
CA GLU A 306 6.90 -5.55 18.64
C GLU A 306 6.91 -5.56 17.11
N ALA A 307 5.74 -5.83 16.54
CA ALA A 307 5.51 -5.76 15.11
C ALA A 307 4.54 -4.61 14.77
N MET A 308 4.97 -3.74 13.87
CA MET A 308 4.19 -2.59 13.39
C MET A 308 4.02 -2.66 11.88
N MET A 309 2.85 -2.34 11.38
CA MET A 309 2.62 -2.19 9.95
C MET A 309 2.50 -0.72 9.57
N PHE A 310 3.23 -0.33 8.51
CA PHE A 310 3.06 0.96 7.87
C PHE A 310 1.96 0.90 6.83
N LEU A 311 0.94 1.73 6.98
CA LEU A 311 -0.23 1.74 6.11
C LEU A 311 -0.10 2.65 4.88
N GLY A 312 1.00 3.43 4.80
CA GLY A 312 1.20 4.39 3.73
C GLY A 312 0.07 5.42 3.62
N ASP A 313 -0.20 5.84 2.39
CA ASP A 313 -1.24 6.80 2.05
C ASP A 313 -2.53 6.09 1.59
N HIS A 314 -3.08 5.19 2.40
CA HIS A 314 -4.26 4.33 2.16
C HIS A 314 -3.95 2.96 1.55
N TRP A 315 -2.70 2.63 1.30
CA TRP A 315 -2.33 1.31 0.81
C TRP A 315 -1.76 0.48 1.95
N ILE A 316 -2.24 -0.71 2.06
CA ILE A 316 -1.94 -1.63 3.15
C ILE A 316 -1.74 -3.03 2.59
N GLY A 317 -0.88 -3.81 3.21
CA GLY A 317 -0.63 -5.18 2.77
C GLY A 317 -1.83 -6.09 2.96
N THR A 318 -2.71 -5.74 3.91
CA THR A 318 -4.02 -6.35 4.11
C THR A 318 -5.01 -5.28 4.54
N GLU A 319 -6.29 -5.56 4.39
CA GLU A 319 -7.37 -4.64 4.68
C GLU A 319 -7.58 -4.49 6.19
N PRO A 320 -7.24 -3.35 6.83
CA PRO A 320 -7.27 -3.22 8.29
C PRO A 320 -8.68 -3.21 8.88
N PHE A 321 -9.71 -3.10 8.05
CA PHE A 321 -11.10 -3.11 8.47
C PHE A 321 -11.81 -4.44 8.17
N MET A 322 -11.09 -5.42 7.63
CA MET A 322 -11.59 -6.76 7.38
C MET A 322 -11.22 -7.69 8.54
N ASP A 323 -11.94 -8.80 8.64
CA ASP A 323 -11.78 -9.72 9.78
C ASP A 323 -10.40 -10.40 9.80
N GLU A 324 -9.83 -10.67 8.63
CA GLU A 324 -8.50 -11.26 8.49
C GLU A 324 -7.41 -10.41 9.15
N PHE A 325 -7.52 -9.06 9.10
CA PHE A 325 -6.53 -8.19 9.72
C PHE A 325 -6.37 -8.44 11.23
N LYS A 326 -7.47 -8.69 11.93
CA LYS A 326 -7.44 -8.95 13.38
C LYS A 326 -6.68 -10.22 13.74
N THR A 327 -6.56 -11.17 12.81
CA THR A 327 -5.86 -12.43 13.02
C THR A 327 -4.35 -12.32 12.95
N ILE A 328 -3.82 -11.22 12.41
CA ILE A 328 -2.38 -11.00 12.23
C ILE A 328 -1.67 -10.81 13.58
N GLY A 329 -2.32 -10.13 14.54
CA GLY A 329 -1.76 -9.91 15.87
C GLY A 329 -0.72 -8.80 15.95
N LEU A 330 -0.76 -7.82 15.05
CA LEU A 330 0.12 -6.65 15.09
C LEU A 330 -0.01 -5.88 16.42
N ASP A 331 1.10 -5.35 16.91
CA ASP A 331 1.11 -4.47 18.08
C ASP A 331 0.66 -3.07 17.72
N ALA A 332 1.04 -2.60 16.54
CA ALA A 332 0.76 -1.24 16.11
C ALA A 332 0.57 -1.09 14.60
N VAL A 333 -0.05 0.01 14.23
CA VAL A 333 -0.08 0.51 12.86
C VAL A 333 0.37 1.97 12.82
N VAL A 334 1.00 2.35 11.73
CA VAL A 334 1.39 3.73 11.44
C VAL A 334 0.99 4.09 10.02
N GLY A 335 0.47 5.29 9.81
CA GLY A 335 0.11 5.76 8.48
C GLY A 335 0.28 7.27 8.33
N SER A 336 0.33 7.72 7.08
CA SER A 336 0.41 9.14 6.75
C SER A 336 -0.93 9.83 7.01
N VAL A 337 -0.88 11.02 7.59
CA VAL A 337 -2.05 11.83 7.94
C VAL A 337 -1.95 13.19 7.28
N GLY A 338 -2.69 13.39 6.20
CA GLY A 338 -2.78 14.67 5.52
C GLY A 338 -4.06 15.45 5.85
N ASN A 339 -5.08 14.78 6.42
CA ASN A 339 -6.38 15.38 6.71
C ASN A 339 -7.17 14.52 7.73
N GLY A 340 -8.39 14.92 8.03
CA GLY A 340 -9.25 14.21 8.98
C GLY A 340 -9.69 12.83 8.49
N ALA A 341 -9.89 12.66 7.20
CA ALA A 341 -10.26 11.36 6.63
C ALA A 341 -9.12 10.34 6.80
N THR A 342 -7.88 10.70 6.47
CA THR A 342 -6.71 9.82 6.63
C THR A 342 -6.42 9.49 8.09
N LEU A 343 -6.61 10.46 9.00
CA LEU A 343 -6.48 10.19 10.43
C LEU A 343 -7.52 9.16 10.90
N ARG A 344 -8.76 9.26 10.44
CA ARG A 344 -9.81 8.29 10.78
C ARG A 344 -9.53 6.90 10.26
N LEU A 345 -8.93 6.76 9.08
CA LEU A 345 -8.51 5.47 8.54
C LEU A 345 -7.55 4.74 9.49
N ILE A 346 -6.74 5.48 10.24
CA ILE A 346 -5.80 4.92 11.21
C ILE A 346 -6.47 4.74 12.57
N SER A 347 -7.11 5.77 13.09
CA SER A 347 -7.68 5.75 14.45
C SER A 347 -8.84 4.77 14.61
N ASP A 348 -9.54 4.42 13.53
CA ASP A 348 -10.64 3.45 13.56
C ASP A 348 -10.18 1.99 13.48
N ILE A 349 -8.88 1.71 13.27
CA ILE A 349 -8.35 0.36 13.27
C ILE A 349 -8.51 -0.27 14.66
N GLU A 350 -9.00 -1.49 14.66
CA GLU A 350 -9.16 -2.32 15.84
C GLU A 350 -8.14 -3.46 15.87
N GLY A 351 -7.89 -4.04 17.05
CA GLY A 351 -7.03 -5.22 17.20
C GLY A 351 -5.54 -4.92 17.28
N VAL A 352 -5.15 -3.65 17.44
CA VAL A 352 -3.77 -3.22 17.72
C VAL A 352 -3.68 -2.56 19.09
N LYS A 353 -2.49 -2.56 19.69
CA LYS A 353 -2.26 -1.96 21.02
C LYS A 353 -2.20 -0.43 20.93
N TYR A 354 -1.64 0.11 19.84
CA TYR A 354 -1.56 1.56 19.61
C TYR A 354 -1.51 1.92 18.12
N THR A 355 -1.88 3.14 17.82
CA THR A 355 -1.88 3.73 16.50
C THR A 355 -0.96 4.94 16.43
N GLU A 356 -0.28 5.13 15.30
CA GLU A 356 0.59 6.28 15.05
C GLU A 356 0.19 6.99 13.76
N GLY A 357 0.02 8.30 13.81
CA GLY A 357 -0.20 9.14 12.65
C GLY A 357 1.06 9.92 12.29
N ARG A 358 1.58 9.76 11.09
CA ARG A 358 2.63 10.62 10.57
C ARG A 358 2.01 11.87 10.03
N LEU A 359 2.16 12.96 10.76
CA LEU A 359 1.73 14.26 10.31
C LEU A 359 2.74 14.80 9.30
N LEU A 360 2.24 15.18 8.15
CA LEU A 360 3.01 15.63 7.01
C LEU A 360 2.67 17.05 6.67
N PRO A 361 3.65 17.76 6.16
CA PRO A 361 3.75 17.95 4.72
C PRO A 361 4.45 16.78 4.03
N TYR A 362 4.24 16.65 2.75
CA TYR A 362 4.86 15.65 1.91
C TYR A 362 6.39 15.83 1.97
N PHE A 363 7.12 14.72 2.06
CA PHE A 363 8.49 14.68 2.55
C PHE A 363 9.57 14.69 1.46
N PHE A 364 9.19 15.08 0.26
CA PHE A 364 10.10 15.13 -0.86
C PHE A 364 10.48 16.58 -1.22
N PRO A 365 11.44 16.78 -2.14
CA PRO A 365 11.84 18.09 -2.59
C PRO A 365 10.73 18.96 -3.18
N ASP A 366 9.58 18.38 -3.52
CA ASP A 366 8.40 19.12 -3.97
C ASP A 366 7.79 20.02 -2.89
N THR A 367 7.99 19.72 -1.61
CA THR A 367 7.62 20.60 -0.49
C THR A 367 8.80 21.42 0.03
N PHE A 368 9.96 20.75 0.20
CA PHE A 368 11.16 21.34 0.81
C PHE A 368 12.15 21.80 -0.26
N HIS A 369 11.87 22.93 -0.87
CA HIS A 369 12.73 23.55 -1.87
C HIS A 369 12.73 25.08 -1.71
N GLU A 370 13.66 25.78 -2.33
CA GLU A 370 13.69 27.25 -2.35
C GLU A 370 12.39 27.80 -2.96
N GLY A 371 11.70 28.66 -2.20
CA GLY A 371 10.39 29.20 -2.55
C GLY A 371 9.19 28.31 -2.18
N GLY A 372 9.42 27.12 -1.62
CA GLY A 372 8.38 26.29 -1.01
C GLY A 372 7.87 26.85 0.31
N ASP A 373 6.70 26.42 0.76
CA ASP A 373 6.10 26.86 2.04
C ASP A 373 5.66 25.63 2.88
N PRO A 374 6.63 24.88 3.44
CA PRO A 374 6.33 23.70 4.25
C PRO A 374 5.52 24.02 5.51
N VAL A 375 5.66 25.23 6.05
CA VAL A 375 4.88 25.69 7.22
C VAL A 375 3.40 25.81 6.89
N LYS A 376 3.07 26.41 5.75
CA LYS A 376 1.67 26.54 5.31
C LYS A 376 1.03 25.17 5.08
N GLU A 377 1.76 24.27 4.46
CA GLU A 377 1.29 22.92 4.21
C GLU A 377 1.05 22.17 5.54
N ALA A 378 2.02 22.19 6.45
CA ALA A 378 1.90 21.62 7.78
C ALA A 378 0.71 22.17 8.58
N LYS A 379 0.49 23.50 8.51
CA LYS A 379 -0.67 24.15 9.14
C LYS A 379 -1.99 23.62 8.56
N THR A 380 -2.08 23.50 7.25
CA THR A 380 -3.26 22.99 6.57
C THR A 380 -3.55 21.54 7.01
N ASN A 381 -2.53 20.69 6.98
CA ASN A 381 -2.64 19.30 7.40
C ASN A 381 -3.05 19.17 8.87
N TRP A 382 -2.42 19.91 9.77
CA TRP A 382 -2.73 19.85 11.19
C TRP A 382 -4.14 20.35 11.51
N VAL A 383 -4.58 21.46 10.95
CA VAL A 383 -5.92 22.02 11.18
C VAL A 383 -7.01 21.04 10.73
N THR A 384 -6.80 20.34 9.62
CA THR A 384 -7.78 19.35 9.13
C THR A 384 -7.72 18.04 9.94
N ALA A 385 -6.52 17.54 10.25
CA ALA A 385 -6.33 16.31 10.99
C ALA A 385 -6.83 16.37 12.42
N ARG A 386 -6.54 17.44 13.17
CA ARG A 386 -6.88 17.53 14.59
C ARG A 386 -8.38 17.47 14.87
N ARG A 387 -9.25 17.84 13.92
CA ARG A 387 -10.70 17.68 14.06
C ARG A 387 -11.10 16.21 14.26
N ALA A 388 -10.44 15.31 13.56
CA ALA A 388 -10.71 13.89 13.68
C ALA A 388 -10.10 13.29 14.97
N ILE A 389 -9.03 13.87 15.52
CA ILE A 389 -8.47 13.50 16.82
C ILE A 389 -9.52 13.67 17.93
N LEU A 390 -10.32 14.73 17.88
CA LEU A 390 -11.40 14.98 18.86
C LEU A 390 -12.49 13.91 18.84
N ARG A 391 -12.65 13.23 17.70
CA ARG A 391 -13.59 12.09 17.62
C ARG A 391 -12.98 10.82 18.22
N LYS A 392 -11.77 10.48 17.84
CA LYS A 392 -11.01 9.32 18.35
C LYS A 392 -9.53 9.62 18.20
N PRO A 393 -8.79 9.65 19.31
CA PRO A 393 -7.36 9.92 19.25
C PRO A 393 -6.62 8.78 18.54
N ILE A 394 -5.53 9.15 17.87
CA ILE A 394 -4.40 8.25 17.63
C ILE A 394 -3.50 8.31 18.87
N ASP A 395 -2.74 7.26 19.12
CA ASP A 395 -1.94 7.17 20.35
C ASP A 395 -0.62 7.92 20.26
N ARG A 396 -0.09 8.10 19.06
CA ARG A 396 1.20 8.72 18.79
C ARG A 396 1.15 9.53 17.50
N ILE A 397 2.03 10.51 17.41
CA ILE A 397 2.31 11.20 16.15
C ILE A 397 3.79 11.05 15.80
N GLY A 398 4.11 11.26 14.53
CA GLY A 398 5.47 11.32 14.06
C GLY A 398 5.61 12.28 12.88
N TYR A 399 6.83 12.73 12.64
CA TYR A 399 7.17 13.38 11.39
C TYR A 399 7.47 12.30 10.32
N GLY A 400 6.83 12.40 9.17
CA GLY A 400 6.90 11.38 8.12
C GLY A 400 8.07 11.53 7.16
N GLY A 401 8.65 12.72 7.06
CA GLY A 401 9.66 13.08 6.07
C GLY A 401 11.10 12.75 6.43
N TYR A 402 12.01 13.25 5.60
CA TYR A 402 13.45 13.20 5.83
C TYR A 402 13.87 14.40 6.69
N LEU A 403 14.55 14.14 7.80
CA LEU A 403 14.94 15.18 8.74
C LEU A 403 15.94 16.17 8.13
N LYS A 404 16.80 15.67 7.24
CA LYS A 404 17.77 16.49 6.51
C LYS A 404 17.10 17.63 5.74
N LEU A 405 16.00 17.35 5.04
CA LEU A 405 15.25 18.36 4.30
C LEU A 405 14.55 19.35 5.25
N ALA A 406 13.90 18.84 6.30
CA ALA A 406 13.16 19.65 7.26
C ALA A 406 14.07 20.63 8.01
N ASN A 407 15.31 20.26 8.30
CA ASN A 407 16.27 21.05 9.07
C ASN A 407 16.70 22.33 8.37
N GLU A 408 16.56 22.40 7.06
CA GLU A 408 16.83 23.61 6.27
C GLU A 408 15.73 24.67 6.44
N PHE A 409 14.62 24.34 7.11
CA PHE A 409 13.45 25.19 7.32
C PHE A 409 13.16 25.41 8.81
N PRO A 410 13.86 26.32 9.50
CA PRO A 410 13.70 26.53 10.95
C PRO A 410 12.26 26.81 11.39
N ASP A 411 11.51 27.60 10.63
CA ASP A 411 10.12 27.95 10.94
C ASP A 411 9.21 26.69 10.89
N PHE A 412 9.52 25.75 10.01
CA PHE A 412 8.82 24.46 9.97
C PHE A 412 9.14 23.62 11.21
N VAL A 413 10.41 23.56 11.61
CA VAL A 413 10.85 22.86 12.82
C VAL A 413 10.17 23.43 14.06
N ASP A 414 10.07 24.76 14.20
CA ASP A 414 9.37 25.47 15.27
C ASP A 414 7.87 25.14 15.28
N TYR A 415 7.28 25.09 14.09
CA TYR A 415 5.87 24.73 13.98
C TYR A 415 5.60 23.28 14.41
N VAL A 416 6.43 22.32 13.99
CA VAL A 416 6.28 20.90 14.40
C VAL A 416 6.42 20.76 15.92
N GLU A 417 7.32 21.52 16.56
CA GLU A 417 7.42 21.54 18.04
C GLU A 417 6.08 21.94 18.67
N SER A 418 5.45 23.00 18.14
CA SER A 418 4.14 23.44 18.63
C SER A 418 3.04 22.40 18.44
N VAL A 419 3.06 21.69 17.29
CA VAL A 419 2.12 20.58 17.01
C VAL A 419 2.31 19.43 17.98
N CYS A 420 3.56 19.06 18.29
CA CYS A 420 3.85 18.01 19.26
C CYS A 420 3.33 18.35 20.67
N ALA A 421 3.46 19.60 21.08
CA ALA A 421 2.92 20.06 22.37
C ALA A 421 1.39 20.06 22.37
N GLU A 422 0.75 20.63 21.36
CA GLU A 422 -0.71 20.65 21.21
C GLU A 422 -1.29 19.22 21.15
N PHE A 423 -0.64 18.30 20.42
CA PHE A 423 -1.09 16.92 20.34
C PHE A 423 -1.12 16.24 21.71
N ARG A 424 -0.06 16.37 22.51
CA ARG A 424 -0.02 15.79 23.86
C ARG A 424 -1.12 16.35 24.76
N GLU A 425 -1.33 17.65 24.72
CA GLU A 425 -2.41 18.30 25.47
C GLU A 425 -3.79 17.77 25.03
N LEU A 426 -4.05 17.73 23.74
CA LEU A 426 -5.30 17.16 23.20
C LEU A 426 -5.48 15.70 23.61
N TYR A 427 -4.45 14.87 23.44
CA TYR A 427 -4.49 13.46 23.78
C TYR A 427 -4.82 13.27 25.28
N ASP A 428 -4.13 13.97 26.17
CA ASP A 428 -4.32 13.84 27.61
C ASP A 428 -5.72 14.28 28.06
N ASN A 429 -6.31 15.23 27.36
CA ASN A 429 -7.67 15.68 27.64
C ASN A 429 -8.77 14.74 27.13
N ILE A 430 -8.52 13.96 26.06
CA ILE A 430 -9.55 13.13 25.44
C ILE A 430 -9.33 11.63 25.61
N LYS A 431 -8.14 11.17 26.03
CA LYS A 431 -7.87 9.74 26.27
C LYS A 431 -8.88 9.17 27.28
N GLY A 432 -9.39 7.98 26.97
CA GLY A 432 -10.37 7.30 27.83
C GLY A 432 -11.79 7.90 27.77
N THR A 433 -12.02 8.93 26.95
CA THR A 433 -13.38 9.44 26.71
C THR A 433 -14.00 8.77 25.49
N THR A 434 -15.32 8.64 25.49
CA THR A 434 -16.09 8.21 24.31
C THR A 434 -16.86 9.39 23.78
N PRO A 435 -16.60 9.85 22.54
CA PRO A 435 -17.32 10.96 21.96
C PRO A 435 -18.81 10.63 21.83
N TYR A 436 -19.65 11.59 22.14
CA TYR A 436 -21.08 11.45 21.91
C TYR A 436 -21.38 11.67 20.42
N CYS A 437 -21.92 10.65 19.77
CA CYS A 437 -22.39 10.73 18.40
C CYS A 437 -23.90 10.83 18.32
N ILE A 438 -24.43 11.91 17.76
CA ILE A 438 -25.87 12.14 17.60
C ILE A 438 -26.47 11.09 16.66
N LYS A 439 -25.80 10.78 15.56
CA LYS A 439 -26.24 9.80 14.56
C LYS A 439 -25.08 9.08 13.92
N LYS A 440 -25.38 7.89 13.41
CA LYS A 440 -24.49 7.15 12.51
C LYS A 440 -24.90 7.41 11.07
N VAL A 441 -23.92 7.67 10.21
CA VAL A 441 -24.08 7.84 8.77
C VAL A 441 -23.46 6.65 8.08
N ALA A 442 -24.23 5.94 7.27
CA ALA A 442 -23.73 4.85 6.46
C ALA A 442 -23.34 5.35 5.06
N VAL A 443 -22.14 5.05 4.62
CA VAL A 443 -21.66 5.32 3.26
C VAL A 443 -21.62 3.99 2.51
N LEU A 444 -22.52 3.85 1.56
CA LEU A 444 -22.68 2.64 0.75
C LEU A 444 -21.78 2.68 -0.48
N ASN A 445 -21.04 1.60 -0.73
CA ASN A 445 -20.29 1.43 -1.96
C ASN A 445 -20.16 -0.07 -2.32
N CYS A 446 -19.79 -0.38 -3.56
CA CYS A 446 -19.74 -1.75 -4.07
C CYS A 446 -18.61 -2.62 -3.48
N TRP A 447 -17.63 -2.01 -2.85
CA TRP A 447 -16.54 -2.72 -2.17
C TRP A 447 -16.83 -2.95 -0.68
N GLY A 448 -17.84 -2.29 -0.14
CA GLY A 448 -18.14 -2.29 1.29
C GLY A 448 -17.16 -1.44 2.06
N LYS A 449 -16.69 -1.91 3.17
CA LYS A 449 -15.84 -1.26 4.17
C LYS A 449 -14.79 -0.28 3.58
N MET A 450 -13.79 0.08 4.34
CA MET A 450 -12.82 1.11 3.94
C MET A 450 -11.96 0.75 2.72
N ARG A 451 -11.88 -0.53 2.38
CA ARG A 451 -11.09 -0.99 1.24
C ARG A 451 -11.47 -0.32 -0.08
N ALA A 452 -12.75 -0.31 -0.39
CA ALA A 452 -13.22 0.31 -1.63
C ALA A 452 -12.82 1.76 -1.72
N TRP A 453 -12.93 2.43 -0.59
CA TRP A 453 -12.57 3.82 -0.50
C TRP A 453 -11.06 4.04 -0.70
N GLY A 454 -10.22 3.21 -0.10
CA GLY A 454 -8.77 3.24 -0.33
C GLY A 454 -8.41 3.03 -1.80
N ASN A 455 -9.00 2.05 -2.45
CA ASN A 455 -8.82 1.84 -3.89
C ASN A 455 -9.25 3.05 -4.72
N HIS A 456 -10.39 3.67 -4.36
CA HIS A 456 -10.84 4.87 -5.07
C HIS A 456 -9.89 6.04 -4.90
N MET A 457 -9.29 6.19 -3.72
CA MET A 457 -8.41 7.31 -3.43
C MET A 457 -7.08 7.25 -4.18
N VAL A 458 -6.50 6.08 -4.28
CA VAL A 458 -5.10 5.93 -4.73
C VAL A 458 -4.91 5.18 -6.03
N HIS A 459 -5.97 4.66 -6.59
CA HIS A 459 -5.87 3.91 -7.85
C HIS A 459 -5.29 4.74 -8.99
N HIS A 460 -5.45 6.07 -8.92
CA HIS A 460 -4.74 7.04 -9.73
C HIS A 460 -4.47 8.27 -8.87
N ALA A 461 -3.25 8.49 -8.45
CA ALA A 461 -2.85 9.60 -7.59
C ALA A 461 -3.34 10.99 -8.08
N ILE A 462 -3.46 11.14 -9.39
CA ILE A 462 -3.96 12.35 -10.04
C ILE A 462 -5.47 12.59 -9.90
N TYR A 463 -6.24 11.60 -9.42
CA TYR A 463 -7.71 11.66 -9.40
C TYR A 463 -8.32 11.87 -8.02
N PHE A 464 -7.56 12.26 -7.03
CA PHE A 464 -8.10 12.72 -5.75
C PHE A 464 -9.29 13.66 -5.92
N LYS A 465 -9.25 14.53 -6.90
CA LYS A 465 -10.34 15.49 -7.18
C LYS A 465 -11.66 14.86 -7.61
N GLN A 466 -11.62 13.66 -8.17
CA GLN A 466 -12.84 12.98 -8.64
C GLN A 466 -13.50 12.14 -7.55
N ASN A 467 -12.76 11.82 -6.49
CA ASN A 467 -13.27 11.08 -5.33
C ASN A 467 -13.75 11.98 -4.19
N TYR A 468 -13.97 13.24 -4.44
CA TYR A 468 -14.43 14.21 -3.46
C TYR A 468 -15.69 13.78 -2.71
N SER A 469 -16.59 13.03 -3.35
CA SER A 469 -17.83 12.63 -2.71
C SER A 469 -17.59 11.79 -1.44
N TYR A 470 -16.76 10.76 -1.51
CA TYR A 470 -16.46 9.91 -0.35
C TYR A 470 -15.52 10.59 0.64
N ALA A 471 -14.39 11.07 0.19
CA ALA A 471 -13.45 11.80 1.04
C ALA A 471 -14.08 13.06 1.62
N GLY A 472 -14.85 13.80 0.84
CA GLY A 472 -15.58 14.99 1.26
C GLY A 472 -16.62 14.71 2.34
N ILE A 473 -17.36 13.60 2.26
CA ILE A 473 -18.31 13.19 3.31
C ILE A 473 -17.57 12.93 4.62
N ILE A 474 -16.49 12.14 4.58
CA ILE A 474 -15.69 11.85 5.78
C ILE A 474 -15.11 13.14 6.35
N GLU A 475 -14.49 13.96 5.49
CA GLU A 475 -13.86 15.20 5.91
C GLU A 475 -14.86 16.19 6.48
N ALA A 476 -16.02 16.36 5.86
CA ALA A 476 -17.09 17.23 6.35
C ALA A 476 -17.67 16.77 7.70
N LEU A 477 -17.72 15.46 7.92
CA LEU A 477 -18.25 14.88 9.16
C LEU A 477 -17.15 14.67 10.23
N SER A 478 -15.88 14.82 9.87
CA SER A 478 -14.76 14.76 10.84
C SER A 478 -14.88 15.93 11.83
N GLY A 479 -14.89 15.60 13.13
CA GLY A 479 -15.11 16.60 14.18
C GLY A 479 -16.57 17.00 14.41
N ALA A 480 -17.50 16.56 13.58
CA ALA A 480 -18.93 16.69 13.86
C ALA A 480 -19.42 15.51 14.75
N PRO A 481 -20.55 15.67 15.49
CA PRO A 481 -21.07 14.61 16.35
C PRO A 481 -21.80 13.50 15.56
N PHE A 482 -21.24 13.13 14.42
CA PHE A 482 -21.70 12.03 13.57
C PHE A 482 -20.62 10.96 13.45
N ASP A 483 -21.02 9.70 13.47
CA ASP A 483 -20.17 8.58 13.16
C ASP A 483 -20.42 8.10 11.72
N VAL A 484 -19.35 7.85 10.96
CA VAL A 484 -19.44 7.39 9.56
C VAL A 484 -18.98 5.94 9.50
N LYS A 485 -19.81 5.08 8.90
CA LYS A 485 -19.49 3.69 8.62
C LYS A 485 -19.56 3.42 7.12
N PHE A 486 -18.65 2.59 6.63
CA PHE A 486 -18.71 2.09 5.27
C PHE A 486 -19.41 0.76 5.24
N ILE A 487 -20.35 0.59 4.32
CA ILE A 487 -21.14 -0.64 4.14
C ILE A 487 -21.19 -1.03 2.67
N SER A 488 -21.27 -2.33 2.42
CA SER A 488 -21.49 -2.91 1.09
C SER A 488 -22.98 -3.08 0.78
N PHE A 489 -23.29 -3.50 -0.45
CA PHE A 489 -24.63 -3.93 -0.81
C PHE A 489 -25.04 -5.22 -0.07
N GLU A 490 -24.09 -6.11 0.19
CA GLU A 490 -24.30 -7.32 0.96
C GLU A 490 -24.66 -6.98 2.42
N ASP A 491 -23.98 -6.01 3.04
CA ASP A 491 -24.31 -5.53 4.39
C ASP A 491 -25.77 -5.03 4.48
N ILE A 492 -26.28 -4.38 3.40
CA ILE A 492 -27.69 -3.95 3.37
C ILE A 492 -28.62 -5.15 3.35
N LEU A 493 -28.32 -6.18 2.58
CA LEU A 493 -29.14 -7.39 2.52
C LEU A 493 -29.18 -8.09 3.88
N GLU A 494 -28.06 -8.18 4.56
CA GLU A 494 -27.95 -8.75 5.91
C GLU A 494 -28.67 -7.87 6.96
N LEU A 495 -28.46 -6.55 6.91
CA LEU A 495 -29.10 -5.60 7.81
C LEU A 495 -30.61 -5.50 7.57
N SER A 496 -31.08 -5.70 6.34
CA SER A 496 -32.49 -5.67 6.01
C SER A 496 -33.28 -6.79 6.68
N LEU A 497 -32.64 -7.89 6.96
CA LEU A 497 -33.25 -9.00 7.70
C LEU A 497 -33.38 -8.71 9.21
N ILE A 498 -32.62 -7.72 9.73
CA ILE A 498 -32.58 -7.39 11.16
C ILE A 498 -33.33 -6.08 11.48
N HIS A 499 -33.42 -5.12 10.55
CA HIS A 499 -33.84 -3.74 10.84
C HIS A 499 -34.99 -3.18 10.00
N ILE A 500 -35.60 -3.95 9.09
CA ILE A 500 -36.80 -3.53 8.34
C ILE A 500 -38.11 -3.81 9.09
N SER A 501 -38.05 -4.08 10.39
CA SER A 501 -39.30 -4.21 11.17
C SER A 501 -39.98 -2.87 11.47
N GLU A 502 -39.34 -1.73 11.23
CA GLU A 502 -39.97 -0.41 11.37
C GLU A 502 -39.55 0.56 10.26
N PRO A 503 -40.42 0.83 9.27
CA PRO A 503 -40.18 1.93 8.36
C PRO A 503 -40.29 3.22 9.13
N THR A 504 -39.17 3.91 9.36
CA THR A 504 -39.15 5.28 9.85
C THR A 504 -39.86 6.14 8.82
N ARG A 505 -41.11 6.48 9.04
CA ARG A 505 -41.79 7.48 8.23
C ARG A 505 -41.02 8.79 8.40
N LEU A 506 -40.36 9.20 7.33
CA LEU A 506 -39.92 10.58 7.18
C LEU A 506 -41.18 11.46 7.17
N ARG A 507 -41.32 12.25 8.21
CA ARG A 507 -42.22 13.40 8.24
C ARG A 507 -41.45 14.64 7.81
#